data_e31e73db8c3d0325149e6fd03cef7277
#
_entry.id   e31e73db8c3d0325149e6fd03cef7277
#
_cell.length_a   1.000
_cell.length_b   1.000
_cell.length_c   1.000
_cell.angle_alpha   90.00
_cell.angle_beta   90.00
_cell.angle_gamma   90.00
#
_symmetry.space_group_name_H-M   'P 1'
#
loop_
_entity.id
_entity.type
_entity.pdbx_description
1 polymer ?
#
loop_
_entity_poly.entity_id
_entity_poly.type
_entity_poly.pdbx_seq_one_letter_code
_entity_poly.pdbx_strand_id
1 'polypeptide(L)'
;MILAGGEAKRVNGREKYFFSYKGCSFISRLVMTFSGIADEILIVAKNEKQTEHFAGLPDIVRCTWDKEPGLGPIGGISSGIDEVKGETVFIAACDMPTIHKPIVSYLFDNIGDYDAIIPEWENSNMEPLHAVYRVSAIREYLKTNTDMSLHAMILALNTKRVSPEEFREFDPELETFRNVNTLDELLAMGPEASYQEKHPEK
;
A
#
# COMPACT_ATOMS: atom_id res chain seq x y z
N MET A 1 -5.28 1.94 3.52
CA MET A 1 -5.52 0.61 2.86
C MET A 1 -4.18 0.01 2.47
N ILE A 2 -3.93 -1.25 2.80
CA ILE A 2 -2.71 -1.98 2.42
C ILE A 2 -3.10 -3.09 1.44
N LEU A 3 -2.56 -3.05 0.23
CA LEU A 3 -2.77 -4.11 -0.76
C LEU A 3 -1.75 -5.23 -0.53
N ALA A 4 -2.19 -6.31 0.09
CA ALA A 4 -1.36 -7.49 0.38
C ALA A 4 -1.52 -8.60 -0.68
N GLY A 5 -2.43 -8.42 -1.63
CA GLY A 5 -2.59 -9.26 -2.80
C GLY A 5 -1.47 -9.06 -3.82
N GLY A 6 -1.20 -10.06 -4.62
CA GLY A 6 -0.23 -10.00 -5.72
C GLY A 6 0.18 -11.41 -6.13
N GLU A 7 0.47 -11.61 -7.42
CA GLU A 7 1.01 -12.90 -7.86
C GLU A 7 2.46 -13.04 -7.40
N ALA A 8 2.71 -14.04 -6.55
CA ALA A 8 4.05 -14.39 -6.05
C ALA A 8 5.04 -14.89 -7.14
N LYS A 9 4.71 -14.72 -8.42
CA LYS A 9 5.48 -15.24 -9.56
C LYS A 9 6.95 -14.77 -9.59
N ARG A 10 7.24 -13.60 -9.00
CA ARG A 10 8.60 -13.02 -9.01
C ARG A 10 9.48 -13.46 -7.84
N VAL A 11 8.92 -14.13 -6.85
CA VAL A 11 9.63 -14.55 -5.63
C VAL A 11 9.60 -16.08 -5.48
N ASN A 12 9.65 -16.82 -6.58
CA ASN A 12 9.59 -18.30 -6.59
C ASN A 12 8.38 -18.87 -5.81
N GLY A 13 7.19 -18.27 -5.98
CA GLY A 13 5.98 -18.69 -5.28
C GLY A 13 5.87 -18.19 -3.83
N ARG A 14 6.84 -17.39 -3.35
CA ARG A 14 6.89 -16.87 -1.98
C ARG A 14 6.08 -15.59 -1.84
N GLU A 15 5.27 -15.51 -0.81
CA GLU A 15 4.44 -14.34 -0.57
C GLU A 15 5.21 -13.27 0.23
N LYS A 16 5.17 -12.02 -0.25
CA LYS A 16 5.99 -10.91 0.28
C LYS A 16 5.66 -10.54 1.72
N TYR A 17 4.46 -10.80 2.22
CA TYR A 17 4.10 -10.50 3.60
C TYR A 17 4.86 -11.36 4.64
N PHE A 18 5.50 -12.48 4.21
CA PHE A 18 6.44 -13.23 5.04
C PHE A 18 7.85 -12.60 5.12
N PHE A 19 8.12 -11.58 4.32
CA PHE A 19 9.38 -10.87 4.41
C PHE A 19 9.43 -10.10 5.73
N SER A 20 10.58 -10.14 6.37
CA SER A 20 10.85 -9.46 7.63
C SER A 20 12.04 -8.54 7.50
N TYR A 21 11.96 -7.39 8.15
CA TYR A 21 13.04 -6.42 8.25
C TYR A 21 13.06 -5.84 9.66
N LYS A 22 14.24 -5.80 10.26
CA LYS A 22 14.43 -5.34 11.66
C LYS A 22 13.49 -6.05 12.65
N GLY A 23 13.40 -7.39 12.53
CA GLY A 23 12.63 -8.23 13.45
C GLY A 23 11.11 -8.20 13.28
N CYS A 24 10.55 -7.45 12.32
CA CYS A 24 9.12 -7.35 12.07
C CYS A 24 8.78 -7.70 10.63
N SER A 25 7.64 -8.37 10.40
CA SER A 25 7.13 -8.59 9.04
C SER A 25 6.80 -7.27 8.36
N PHE A 26 6.81 -7.24 7.02
CA PHE A 26 6.46 -6.05 6.25
C PHE A 26 5.07 -5.53 6.61
N ILE A 27 4.08 -6.42 6.73
CA ILE A 27 2.73 -6.05 7.18
C ILE A 27 2.73 -5.44 8.58
N SER A 28 3.43 -6.07 9.54
CA SER A 28 3.49 -5.54 10.91
C SER A 28 4.13 -4.15 10.95
N ARG A 29 5.16 -3.91 10.14
CA ARG A 29 5.80 -2.60 10.01
C ARG A 29 4.84 -1.54 9.49
N LEU A 30 4.12 -1.84 8.41
CA LEU A 30 3.11 -0.93 7.85
C LEU A 30 1.99 -0.64 8.86
N VAL A 31 1.49 -1.67 9.56
CA VAL A 31 0.50 -1.49 10.62
C VAL A 31 1.04 -0.59 11.72
N MET A 32 2.27 -0.79 12.19
CA MET A 32 2.91 0.08 13.19
C MET A 32 3.04 1.52 12.70
N THR A 33 3.44 1.72 11.43
CA THR A 33 3.56 3.05 10.83
C THR A 33 2.22 3.76 10.80
N PHE A 34 1.15 3.07 10.37
CA PHE A 34 -0.16 3.69 10.16
C PHE A 34 -0.99 3.81 11.43
N SER A 35 -0.81 2.94 12.44
CA SER A 35 -1.56 2.99 13.72
C SER A 35 -1.44 4.32 14.47
N GLY A 36 -0.44 5.12 14.14
CA GLY A 36 -0.23 6.44 14.77
C GLY A 36 -0.75 7.63 13.95
N ILE A 37 -1.38 7.41 12.78
CA ILE A 37 -1.83 8.46 11.85
C ILE A 37 -3.17 8.19 11.18
N ALA A 38 -3.68 6.97 11.26
CA ALA A 38 -4.94 6.59 10.66
C ALA A 38 -5.92 6.10 11.73
N ASP A 39 -7.22 6.38 11.52
CA ASP A 39 -8.30 5.93 12.40
C ASP A 39 -8.65 4.46 12.17
N GLU A 40 -8.33 3.92 11.00
CA GLU A 40 -8.51 2.52 10.63
C GLU A 40 -7.44 2.06 9.64
N ILE A 41 -7.15 0.77 9.64
CA ILE A 41 -6.26 0.12 8.68
C ILE A 41 -7.04 -1.02 8.04
N LEU A 42 -7.17 -0.99 6.71
CA LEU A 42 -7.79 -2.07 5.94
C LEU A 42 -6.71 -2.80 5.16
N ILE A 43 -6.56 -4.10 5.39
CA ILE A 43 -5.70 -4.98 4.58
C ILE A 43 -6.57 -5.68 3.56
N VAL A 44 -6.21 -5.55 2.29
CA VAL A 44 -6.85 -6.28 1.18
C VAL A 44 -5.94 -7.44 0.80
N ALA A 45 -6.34 -8.63 1.17
CA ALA A 45 -5.66 -9.88 0.88
C ALA A 45 -5.91 -10.33 -0.57
N LYS A 46 -5.12 -11.30 -1.05
CA LYS A 46 -5.32 -11.91 -2.37
C LYS A 46 -6.61 -12.74 -2.46
N ASN A 47 -6.96 -13.40 -1.36
CA ASN A 47 -8.15 -14.25 -1.23
C ASN A 47 -8.53 -14.38 0.26
N GLU A 48 -9.71 -14.97 0.52
CA GLU A 48 -10.23 -15.14 1.88
C GLU A 48 -9.28 -15.93 2.78
N LYS A 49 -8.70 -17.03 2.29
CA LYS A 49 -7.76 -17.84 3.07
C LYS A 49 -6.54 -17.05 3.54
N GLN A 50 -6.04 -16.11 2.75
CA GLN A 50 -4.89 -15.30 3.14
C GLN A 50 -5.23 -14.36 4.31
N THR A 51 -6.49 -14.00 4.54
CA THR A 51 -6.87 -13.15 5.67
C THR A 51 -6.54 -13.79 7.02
N GLU A 52 -6.55 -15.13 7.09
CA GLU A 52 -6.19 -15.88 8.30
C GLU A 52 -4.76 -15.57 8.77
N HIS A 53 -3.86 -15.21 7.85
CA HIS A 53 -2.47 -14.87 8.15
C HIS A 53 -2.33 -13.52 8.86
N PHE A 54 -3.36 -12.69 8.82
CA PHE A 54 -3.40 -11.39 9.50
C PHE A 54 -4.16 -11.43 10.82
N ALA A 55 -4.60 -12.63 11.24
CA ALA A 55 -5.19 -12.83 12.57
C ALA A 55 -4.16 -12.48 13.66
N GLY A 56 -4.61 -11.76 14.70
CA GLY A 56 -3.75 -11.32 15.80
C GLY A 56 -3.09 -9.95 15.59
N LEU A 57 -3.34 -9.27 14.47
CA LEU A 57 -3.03 -7.86 14.34
C LEU A 57 -3.94 -7.01 15.27
N PRO A 58 -3.54 -5.76 15.63
CA PRO A 58 -4.33 -4.89 16.50
C PRO A 58 -5.76 -4.65 16.00
N ASP A 59 -6.70 -4.35 16.90
CA ASP A 59 -8.14 -4.15 16.61
C ASP A 59 -8.43 -3.02 15.60
N ILE A 60 -7.50 -2.09 15.41
CA ILE A 60 -7.59 -1.04 14.37
C ILE A 60 -7.51 -1.62 12.95
N VAL A 61 -7.05 -2.87 12.82
CA VAL A 61 -6.86 -3.54 11.53
C VAL A 61 -8.09 -4.37 11.20
N ARG A 62 -8.64 -4.13 10.02
CA ARG A 62 -9.65 -4.99 9.39
C ARG A 62 -9.07 -5.63 8.14
N CYS A 63 -9.60 -6.78 7.76
CA CYS A 63 -9.16 -7.51 6.58
C CYS A 63 -10.34 -7.79 5.66
N THR A 64 -10.11 -7.62 4.38
CA THR A 64 -10.95 -8.10 3.29
C THR A 64 -10.06 -8.76 2.22
N TRP A 65 -10.61 -9.19 1.12
CA TRP A 65 -9.84 -9.80 0.05
C TRP A 65 -10.28 -9.31 -1.33
N ASP A 66 -9.39 -9.46 -2.31
CA ASP A 66 -9.64 -9.15 -3.71
C ASP A 66 -10.71 -10.10 -4.27
N LYS A 67 -11.85 -9.54 -4.61
CA LYS A 67 -13.01 -10.24 -5.18
C LYS A 67 -12.96 -10.30 -6.71
N GLU A 68 -12.02 -9.55 -7.31
CA GLU A 68 -11.84 -9.42 -8.77
C GLU A 68 -10.38 -9.76 -9.16
N PRO A 69 -9.93 -11.00 -8.93
CA PRO A 69 -8.56 -11.40 -9.17
C PRO A 69 -8.17 -11.26 -10.65
N GLY A 70 -6.95 -10.77 -10.87
CA GLY A 70 -6.40 -10.58 -12.21
C GLY A 70 -6.45 -9.14 -12.74
N LEU A 71 -7.17 -8.24 -12.08
CA LEU A 71 -7.19 -6.80 -12.43
C LEU A 71 -5.98 -6.04 -11.87
N GLY A 72 -5.08 -6.71 -11.13
CA GLY A 72 -3.95 -6.05 -10.49
C GLY A 72 -4.38 -5.16 -9.30
N PRO A 73 -3.65 -4.07 -9.01
CA PRO A 73 -3.95 -3.24 -7.84
C PRO A 73 -5.37 -2.66 -7.81
N ILE A 74 -5.97 -2.34 -8.97
CA ILE A 74 -7.32 -1.76 -9.03
C ILE A 74 -8.38 -2.76 -8.54
N GLY A 75 -8.20 -4.07 -8.74
CA GLY A 75 -9.10 -5.10 -8.22
C GLY A 75 -9.13 -5.11 -6.69
N GLY A 76 -7.95 -5.03 -6.07
CA GLY A 76 -7.84 -4.89 -4.62
C GLY A 76 -8.46 -3.57 -4.11
N ILE A 77 -8.25 -2.46 -4.80
CA ILE A 77 -8.86 -1.17 -4.46
C ILE A 77 -10.38 -1.26 -4.57
N SER A 78 -10.91 -1.78 -5.68
CA SER A 78 -12.35 -1.99 -5.91
C SER A 78 -12.97 -2.83 -4.78
N SER A 79 -12.31 -3.93 -4.41
CA SER A 79 -12.80 -4.83 -3.38
C SER A 79 -12.79 -4.23 -1.97
N GLY A 80 -11.88 -3.30 -1.71
CA GLY A 80 -11.71 -2.72 -0.37
C GLY A 80 -12.37 -1.36 -0.16
N ILE A 81 -12.56 -0.57 -1.22
CA ILE A 81 -12.93 0.85 -1.06
C ILE A 81 -14.30 1.06 -0.40
N ASP A 82 -15.24 0.15 -0.60
CA ASP A 82 -16.57 0.24 0.01
C ASP A 82 -16.56 -0.03 1.51
N GLU A 83 -15.52 -0.70 2.02
CA GLU A 83 -15.32 -0.96 3.43
C GLU A 83 -14.62 0.18 4.17
N VAL A 84 -14.01 1.13 3.45
CA VAL A 84 -13.35 2.31 4.04
C VAL A 84 -14.40 3.26 4.59
N LYS A 85 -14.24 3.66 5.86
CA LYS A 85 -15.16 4.57 6.56
C LYS A 85 -14.72 6.03 6.49
N GLY A 86 -13.41 6.26 6.35
CA GLY A 86 -12.84 7.60 6.25
C GLY A 86 -13.20 8.32 4.94
N GLU A 87 -13.06 9.64 4.91
CA GLU A 87 -13.25 10.46 3.70
C GLU A 87 -12.06 10.35 2.74
N THR A 88 -10.87 10.13 3.28
CA THR A 88 -9.63 9.96 2.55
C THR A 88 -8.95 8.65 2.92
N VAL A 89 -8.17 8.09 2.01
CA VAL A 89 -7.44 6.85 2.20
C VAL A 89 -6.04 6.95 1.62
N PHE A 90 -5.03 6.60 2.43
CA PHE A 90 -3.69 6.31 1.91
C PHE A 90 -3.66 4.86 1.41
N ILE A 91 -3.22 4.65 0.18
CA ILE A 91 -3.10 3.32 -0.42
C ILE A 91 -1.62 2.95 -0.51
N ALA A 92 -1.28 1.80 0.06
CA ALA A 92 0.07 1.25 0.06
C ALA A 92 0.11 -0.18 -0.46
N ALA A 93 1.20 -0.53 -1.14
CA ALA A 93 1.53 -1.92 -1.43
C ALA A 93 2.27 -2.56 -0.23
N CYS A 94 2.06 -3.85 -0.01
CA CYS A 94 2.70 -4.55 1.11
C CYS A 94 4.22 -4.75 0.96
N ASP A 95 4.79 -4.46 -0.20
CA ASP A 95 6.21 -4.58 -0.51
C ASP A 95 7.02 -3.29 -0.31
N MET A 96 6.44 -2.30 0.37
CA MET A 96 7.06 -1.03 0.75
C MET A 96 7.32 -0.97 2.27
N PRO A 97 8.29 -1.69 2.83
CA PRO A 97 8.46 -1.84 4.28
C PRO A 97 9.01 -0.60 4.98
N THR A 98 9.46 0.38 4.23
CA THR A 98 10.16 1.58 4.69
C THR A 98 9.32 2.85 4.55
N ILE A 99 7.99 2.73 4.40
CA ILE A 99 7.09 3.88 4.35
C ILE A 99 7.31 4.80 5.57
N HIS A 100 7.53 6.08 5.30
CA HIS A 100 7.90 7.08 6.29
C HIS A 100 6.68 7.85 6.78
N LYS A 101 6.38 7.75 8.08
CA LYS A 101 5.19 8.35 8.70
C LYS A 101 5.01 9.85 8.40
N PRO A 102 6.03 10.74 8.53
CA PRO A 102 5.90 12.14 8.21
C PRO A 102 5.45 12.42 6.78
N ILE A 103 5.89 11.61 5.81
CA ILE A 103 5.49 11.75 4.41
C ILE A 103 4.01 11.41 4.22
N VAL A 104 3.54 10.33 4.86
CA VAL A 104 2.12 9.97 4.82
C VAL A 104 1.26 11.06 5.46
N SER A 105 1.67 11.63 6.60
CA SER A 105 0.98 12.76 7.23
C SER A 105 0.96 13.98 6.31
N TYR A 106 2.10 14.31 5.68
CA TYR A 106 2.17 15.40 4.70
C TYR A 106 1.16 15.23 3.57
N LEU A 107 1.03 14.02 3.02
CA LEU A 107 0.08 13.74 1.94
C LEU A 107 -1.37 13.93 2.39
N PHE A 108 -1.74 13.47 3.59
CA PHE A 108 -3.07 13.71 4.16
C PHE A 108 -3.35 15.20 4.36
N ASP A 109 -2.39 15.94 4.91
CA ASP A 109 -2.56 17.36 5.22
C ASP A 109 -2.63 18.24 3.96
N ASN A 110 -2.07 17.76 2.85
CA ASN A 110 -1.91 18.55 1.62
C ASN A 110 -2.81 18.13 0.46
N ILE A 111 -3.73 17.17 0.62
CA ILE A 111 -4.67 16.78 -0.45
C ILE A 111 -5.59 17.95 -0.84
N GLY A 112 -5.97 18.83 0.10
CA GLY A 112 -6.84 19.99 -0.17
C GLY A 112 -8.14 19.57 -0.85
N ASP A 113 -8.53 20.27 -1.92
CA ASP A 113 -9.75 20.00 -2.70
C ASP A 113 -9.54 19.00 -3.88
N TYR A 114 -8.35 18.40 -3.96
CA TYR A 114 -8.06 17.42 -4.99
C TYR A 114 -8.67 16.05 -4.67
N ASP A 115 -8.89 15.23 -5.71
CA ASP A 115 -9.36 13.85 -5.59
C ASP A 115 -8.24 12.91 -5.14
N ALA A 116 -6.99 13.26 -5.48
CA ALA A 116 -5.81 12.53 -5.10
C ALA A 116 -4.59 13.47 -4.94
N ILE A 117 -3.64 13.05 -4.11
CA ILE A 117 -2.29 13.60 -4.07
C ILE A 117 -1.30 12.46 -4.25
N ILE A 118 -0.50 12.54 -5.31
CA ILE A 118 0.37 11.44 -5.77
C ILE A 118 1.78 11.96 -5.99
N PRO A 119 2.81 11.32 -5.38
CA PRO A 119 4.19 11.59 -5.73
C PRO A 119 4.47 11.24 -7.20
N GLU A 120 5.10 12.16 -7.91
CA GLU A 120 5.50 12.00 -9.31
C GLU A 120 6.95 12.42 -9.50
N TRP A 121 7.76 11.51 -10.04
CA TRP A 121 9.15 11.73 -10.37
C TRP A 121 9.31 12.59 -11.62
N GLU A 122 10.47 13.22 -11.81
CA GLU A 122 10.78 14.06 -13.00
C GLU A 122 10.56 13.33 -14.34
N ASN A 123 10.73 12.02 -14.36
CA ASN A 123 10.48 11.18 -15.53
C ASN A 123 9.00 10.81 -15.73
N SER A 124 8.08 11.47 -15.00
CA SER A 124 6.64 11.24 -15.02
C SER A 124 6.20 9.86 -14.49
N ASN A 125 7.07 9.14 -13.81
CA ASN A 125 6.66 7.96 -13.05
C ASN A 125 5.93 8.40 -11.78
N MET A 126 4.74 7.87 -11.57
CA MET A 126 3.92 8.13 -10.40
C MET A 126 4.02 6.99 -9.38
N GLU A 127 3.79 7.34 -8.10
CA GLU A 127 3.73 6.37 -6.99
C GLU A 127 2.28 6.20 -6.50
N PRO A 128 1.39 5.57 -7.29
CA PRO A 128 -0.03 5.48 -6.97
C PRO A 128 -0.34 4.57 -5.79
N LEU A 129 0.59 3.70 -5.42
CA LEU A 129 0.50 2.87 -4.21
C LEU A 129 1.36 3.45 -3.07
N HIS A 130 1.59 4.76 -3.11
CA HIS A 130 2.15 5.59 -2.05
C HIS A 130 1.46 6.97 -2.08
N ALA A 131 0.15 6.99 -2.09
CA ALA A 131 -0.66 8.17 -2.37
C ALA A 131 -1.92 8.23 -1.51
N VAL A 132 -2.46 9.44 -1.33
CA VAL A 132 -3.75 9.68 -0.67
C VAL A 132 -4.81 10.00 -1.70
N TYR A 133 -5.99 9.43 -1.51
CA TYR A 133 -7.15 9.57 -2.38
C TYR A 133 -8.40 9.93 -1.58
N ARG A 134 -9.33 10.68 -2.20
CA ARG A 134 -10.71 10.77 -1.71
C ARG A 134 -11.47 9.49 -2.02
N VAL A 135 -12.07 8.93 -0.99
CA VAL A 135 -12.83 7.68 -1.10
C VAL A 135 -14.03 7.85 -2.06
N SER A 136 -14.71 9.00 -2.00
CA SER A 136 -15.83 9.31 -2.90
C SER A 136 -15.41 9.34 -4.38
N ALA A 137 -14.22 9.87 -4.68
CA ALA A 137 -13.73 9.98 -6.05
C ALA A 137 -13.38 8.59 -6.64
N ILE A 138 -12.74 7.72 -5.84
CA ILE A 138 -12.51 6.33 -6.27
C ILE A 138 -13.83 5.60 -6.50
N ARG A 139 -14.80 5.71 -5.57
CA ARG A 139 -16.12 5.07 -5.71
C ARG A 139 -16.85 5.54 -6.95
N GLU A 140 -16.82 6.84 -7.25
CA GLU A 140 -17.44 7.40 -8.45
C GLU A 140 -16.74 6.88 -9.72
N TYR A 141 -15.40 6.86 -9.75
CA TYR A 141 -14.66 6.29 -10.87
C TYR A 141 -15.05 4.83 -11.13
N LEU A 142 -15.01 3.98 -10.13
CA LEU A 142 -15.31 2.55 -10.25
C LEU A 142 -16.76 2.28 -10.70
N LYS A 143 -17.69 3.18 -10.36
CA LYS A 143 -19.10 3.08 -10.73
C LYS A 143 -19.38 3.52 -12.17
N THR A 144 -18.64 4.51 -12.68
CA THR A 144 -18.96 5.18 -13.94
C THR A 144 -18.04 4.80 -15.11
N ASN A 145 -16.88 4.21 -14.82
CA ASN A 145 -15.89 3.87 -15.82
C ASN A 145 -15.79 2.35 -16.04
N THR A 146 -15.47 1.97 -17.27
CA THR A 146 -15.28 0.58 -17.69
C THR A 146 -13.80 0.17 -17.74
N ASP A 147 -12.89 1.14 -17.79
CA ASP A 147 -11.45 0.88 -17.75
C ASP A 147 -11.00 0.62 -16.30
N MET A 148 -10.83 -0.65 -15.97
CA MET A 148 -10.37 -1.11 -14.66
C MET A 148 -8.83 -1.16 -14.60
N SER A 149 -8.18 -0.05 -14.95
CA SER A 149 -6.74 0.12 -14.75
C SER A 149 -6.45 1.23 -13.75
N LEU A 150 -5.42 1.02 -12.91
CA LEU A 150 -4.98 2.03 -11.95
C LEU A 150 -4.53 3.32 -12.65
N HIS A 151 -3.90 3.18 -13.82
CA HIS A 151 -3.46 4.32 -14.62
C HIS A 151 -4.64 5.16 -15.14
N ALA A 152 -5.67 4.51 -15.70
CA ALA A 152 -6.87 5.21 -16.17
C ALA A 152 -7.61 5.91 -15.01
N MET A 153 -7.68 5.28 -13.84
CA MET A 153 -8.24 5.90 -12.65
C MET A 153 -7.50 7.20 -12.30
N ILE A 154 -6.18 7.17 -12.22
CA ILE A 154 -5.37 8.35 -11.89
C ILE A 154 -5.56 9.48 -12.90
N LEU A 155 -5.65 9.16 -14.19
CA LEU A 155 -5.85 10.15 -15.24
C LEU A 155 -7.25 10.78 -15.21
N ALA A 156 -8.24 10.07 -14.69
CA ALA A 156 -9.62 10.57 -14.56
C ALA A 156 -9.82 11.43 -13.31
N LEU A 157 -8.99 11.31 -12.29
CA LEU A 157 -9.08 12.07 -11.06
C LEU A 157 -8.42 13.45 -11.18
N ASN A 158 -8.99 14.44 -10.49
CA ASN A 158 -8.34 15.74 -10.27
C ASN A 158 -7.18 15.57 -9.29
N THR A 159 -5.98 15.31 -9.81
CA THR A 159 -4.81 14.89 -9.03
C THR A 159 -3.82 16.03 -8.79
N LYS A 160 -3.50 16.28 -7.52
CA LYS A 160 -2.31 17.06 -7.12
C LYS A 160 -1.07 16.19 -7.23
N ARG A 161 -0.08 16.65 -7.98
CA ARG A 161 1.22 15.98 -8.12
C ARG A 161 2.24 16.68 -7.24
N VAL A 162 3.05 15.91 -6.52
CA VAL A 162 4.11 16.41 -5.64
C VAL A 162 5.42 15.74 -6.01
N SER A 163 6.51 16.50 -6.00
CA SER A 163 7.83 15.93 -6.28
C SER A 163 8.32 15.10 -5.09
N PRO A 164 8.80 13.86 -5.29
CA PRO A 164 9.48 13.10 -4.22
C PRO A 164 10.65 13.86 -3.60
N GLU A 165 11.29 14.78 -4.33
CA GLU A 165 12.40 15.60 -3.84
C GLU A 165 11.99 16.48 -2.64
N GLU A 166 10.70 16.86 -2.54
CA GLU A 166 10.16 17.61 -1.40
C GLU A 166 10.23 16.81 -0.09
N PHE A 167 10.35 15.49 -0.18
CA PHE A 167 10.38 14.61 0.99
C PHE A 167 11.78 14.35 1.54
N ARG A 168 12.85 14.83 0.89
CA ARG A 168 14.22 14.63 1.37
C ARG A 168 14.50 15.28 2.73
N GLU A 169 13.70 16.26 3.12
CA GLU A 169 13.74 16.79 4.48
C GLU A 169 13.38 15.74 5.54
N PHE A 170 12.44 14.84 5.22
CA PHE A 170 11.96 13.79 6.11
C PHE A 170 12.70 12.45 5.91
N ASP A 171 13.12 12.18 4.67
CA ASP A 171 13.75 10.94 4.24
C ASP A 171 14.81 11.24 3.16
N PRO A 172 16.05 11.57 3.53
CA PRO A 172 17.09 12.01 2.60
C PRO A 172 17.37 11.03 1.45
N GLU A 173 17.25 9.73 1.70
CA GLU A 173 17.50 8.67 0.72
C GLU A 173 16.23 8.23 -0.03
N LEU A 174 15.05 8.82 0.32
CA LEU A 174 13.75 8.46 -0.25
C LEU A 174 13.42 6.95 -0.15
N GLU A 175 13.90 6.33 0.94
CA GLU A 175 13.67 4.91 1.24
C GLU A 175 12.17 4.58 1.35
N THR A 176 11.32 5.58 1.62
CA THR A 176 9.86 5.45 1.65
C THR A 176 9.28 4.87 0.36
N PHE A 177 9.95 5.11 -0.79
CA PHE A 177 9.51 4.62 -2.12
C PHE A 177 10.15 3.28 -2.51
N ARG A 178 10.95 2.69 -1.62
CA ARG A 178 11.63 1.44 -1.91
C ARG A 178 10.66 0.26 -1.94
N ASN A 179 10.54 -0.35 -3.11
CA ASN A 179 9.82 -1.60 -3.30
C ASN A 179 10.78 -2.79 -3.15
N VAL A 180 10.31 -3.85 -2.50
CA VAL A 180 11.05 -5.12 -2.33
C VAL A 180 10.28 -6.23 -3.03
N ASN A 181 10.72 -6.56 -4.23
CA ASN A 181 10.03 -7.50 -5.12
C ASN A 181 10.65 -8.89 -5.13
N THR A 182 11.93 -9.00 -4.77
CA THR A 182 12.71 -10.24 -4.86
C THR A 182 13.41 -10.53 -3.52
N LEU A 183 13.87 -11.78 -3.37
CA LEU A 183 14.66 -12.16 -2.20
C LEU A 183 16.02 -11.43 -2.18
N ASP A 184 16.61 -11.20 -3.35
CA ASP A 184 17.88 -10.49 -3.46
C ASP A 184 17.73 -9.02 -3.04
N GLU A 185 16.64 -8.36 -3.44
CA GLU A 185 16.32 -7.01 -2.96
C GLU A 185 16.06 -6.97 -1.45
N LEU A 186 15.40 -8.02 -0.90
CA LEU A 186 15.23 -8.15 0.54
C LEU A 186 16.59 -8.25 1.25
N LEU A 187 17.44 -9.15 0.81
CA LEU A 187 18.77 -9.35 1.41
C LEU A 187 19.66 -8.11 1.25
N ALA A 188 19.49 -7.35 0.18
CA ALA A 188 20.17 -6.07 -0.04
C ALA A 188 19.76 -4.97 0.96
N MET A 189 18.65 -5.14 1.72
CA MET A 189 18.30 -4.25 2.82
C MET A 189 19.24 -4.39 4.03
N GLY A 190 20.08 -5.41 4.06
CA GLY A 190 21.09 -5.62 5.08
C GLY A 190 20.81 -6.85 5.98
N PRO A 191 21.67 -7.07 6.99
CA PRO A 191 21.68 -8.31 7.78
C PRO A 191 20.41 -8.51 8.64
N GLU A 192 19.62 -7.47 8.83
CA GLU A 192 18.36 -7.54 9.58
C GLU A 192 17.16 -7.94 8.70
N ALA A 193 17.39 -8.15 7.39
CA ALA A 193 16.39 -8.62 6.45
C ALA A 193 16.37 -10.16 6.45
N SER A 194 15.18 -10.74 6.55
CA SER A 194 15.01 -12.18 6.58
C SER A 194 13.69 -12.61 5.95
N TYR A 195 13.64 -13.87 5.56
CA TYR A 195 12.43 -14.52 5.07
C TYR A 195 12.11 -15.72 5.96
N GLN A 196 10.89 -15.78 6.47
CA GLN A 196 10.38 -16.91 7.21
C GLN A 196 9.53 -17.78 6.30
N GLU A 197 9.85 -19.06 6.18
CA GLU A 197 9.12 -20.00 5.30
C GLU A 197 7.78 -20.48 5.88
N LYS A 198 7.57 -20.28 7.17
CA LYS A 198 6.36 -20.74 7.87
C LYS A 198 5.93 -19.68 8.88
N HIS A 199 4.61 -19.56 9.07
CA HIS A 199 4.10 -18.98 10.30
C HIS A 199 4.76 -19.67 11.49
N PRO A 200 5.13 -18.95 12.54
CA PRO A 200 5.40 -19.63 13.81
C PRO A 200 4.14 -20.43 14.13
N GLU A 201 4.29 -21.73 14.15
CA GLU A 201 3.24 -22.61 14.68
C GLU A 201 2.89 -22.08 16.07
N LYS A 202 1.58 -21.96 16.31
CA LYS A 202 1.02 -21.52 17.58
C LYS A 202 1.50 -22.38 18.74
#